data_5d374213853b05c56d2c3bfe295ea7d1
#
_entry.id   5d374213853b05c56d2c3bfe295ea7d1
#
_cell.length_a   1.000
_cell.length_b   1.000
_cell.length_c   1.000
_cell.angle_alpha   90.00
_cell.angle_beta   90.00
_cell.angle_gamma   90.00
#
_symmetry.space_group_name_H-M   'P 1'
#
loop_
_entity.id
_entity.type
_entity.pdbx_description
1 polymer ?
#
loop_
_entity_poly.entity_id
_entity_poly.type
_entity_poly.pdbx_seq_one_letter_code
_entity_poly.pdbx_strand_id
1 'polypeptide(L)'
;MRLLYPTLGALVILTVFTVLIGRQNRDLLRVRAYRDFFLRLIPPLSTGVFVAGLPFVMNLATIENYGRVLLVYIGGAAVLTALMTRAVTPDERRASTAFRRAEYERAADLYDEICSRRPLPRYYSALGASLEASGNPSAALEATDRAIKLDPKLGIAYYNRASALASLGEKARARGDLQRVFQVDSNRNLRRAAAEALESLEDAA
;
A
#
# COMPACT_ATOMS: atom_id res chain seq x y z
N MET A 1 16.06 -34.52 -12.78
CA MET A 1 16.68 -33.25 -13.17
C MET A 1 15.71 -32.26 -13.87
N ARG A 2 14.77 -32.71 -14.71
CA ARG A 2 13.86 -31.79 -15.48
C ARG A 2 12.93 -30.89 -14.64
N LEU A 3 12.59 -31.23 -13.40
CA LEU A 3 11.73 -30.44 -12.51
C LEU A 3 12.50 -29.52 -11.55
N LEU A 4 13.81 -29.68 -11.43
CA LEU A 4 14.63 -28.96 -10.44
C LEU A 4 14.80 -27.48 -10.80
N TYR A 5 15.00 -27.15 -12.07
CA TYR A 5 15.17 -25.78 -12.54
C TYR A 5 13.89 -24.93 -12.42
N PRO A 6 12.70 -25.45 -12.84
CA PRO A 6 11.45 -24.69 -12.70
C PRO A 6 11.07 -24.45 -11.22
N THR A 7 11.31 -25.43 -10.34
CA THR A 7 11.01 -25.27 -8.91
C THR A 7 11.96 -24.26 -8.23
N LEU A 8 13.25 -24.25 -8.60
CA LEU A 8 14.21 -23.25 -8.12
C LEU A 8 13.82 -21.84 -8.60
N GLY A 9 13.44 -21.70 -9.87
CA GLY A 9 12.95 -20.43 -10.43
C GLY A 9 11.71 -19.90 -9.71
N ALA A 10 10.73 -20.77 -9.43
CA ALA A 10 9.54 -20.41 -8.67
C ALA A 10 9.87 -19.97 -7.24
N LEU A 11 10.83 -20.63 -6.58
CA LEU A 11 11.27 -20.30 -5.23
C LEU A 11 11.96 -18.93 -5.17
N VAL A 12 12.79 -18.62 -6.17
CA VAL A 12 13.43 -17.29 -6.32
C VAL A 12 12.37 -16.21 -6.53
N ILE A 13 11.43 -16.42 -7.43
CA ILE A 13 10.34 -15.46 -7.69
C ILE A 13 9.53 -15.24 -6.42
N LEU A 14 9.12 -16.29 -5.72
CA LEU A 14 8.38 -16.22 -4.46
C LEU A 14 9.14 -15.42 -3.39
N THR A 15 10.44 -15.67 -3.25
CA THR A 15 11.31 -14.97 -2.31
C THR A 15 11.39 -13.49 -2.64
N VAL A 16 11.62 -13.14 -3.91
CA VAL A 16 11.68 -11.75 -4.38
C VAL A 16 10.36 -11.03 -4.10
N PHE A 17 9.21 -11.63 -4.44
CA PHE A 17 7.90 -11.04 -4.17
C PHE A 17 7.65 -10.87 -2.67
N THR A 18 7.99 -11.86 -1.84
CA THR A 18 7.83 -11.77 -0.38
C THR A 18 8.67 -10.63 0.20
N VAL A 19 9.91 -10.47 -0.27
CA VAL A 19 10.80 -9.38 0.16
C VAL A 19 10.24 -8.03 -0.30
N LEU A 20 9.80 -7.90 -1.55
CA LEU A 20 9.23 -6.65 -2.08
C LEU A 20 7.98 -6.23 -1.30
N ILE A 21 7.04 -7.16 -1.06
CA ILE A 21 5.82 -6.90 -0.31
C ILE A 21 6.15 -6.60 1.17
N GLY A 22 7.10 -7.32 1.74
CA GLY A 22 7.61 -7.03 3.09
C GLY A 22 8.17 -5.62 3.20
N ARG A 23 8.93 -5.18 2.21
CA ARG A 23 9.44 -3.79 2.15
C ARG A 23 8.35 -2.75 2.00
N GLN A 24 7.33 -3.04 1.18
CA GLN A 24 6.19 -2.13 0.94
C GLN A 24 5.24 -2.03 2.14
N ASN A 25 5.17 -3.07 2.99
CA ASN A 25 4.28 -3.14 4.15
C ASN A 25 5.04 -3.19 5.49
N ARG A 26 6.21 -2.54 5.56
CA ARG A 26 7.03 -2.49 6.79
C ARG A 26 6.32 -1.85 7.98
N ASP A 27 5.43 -0.91 7.73
CA ASP A 27 4.58 -0.29 8.74
C ASP A 27 3.70 -1.31 9.47
N LEU A 28 3.10 -2.29 8.77
CA LEU A 28 2.33 -3.37 9.39
C LEU A 28 3.19 -4.24 10.33
N LEU A 29 4.44 -4.50 9.95
CA LEU A 29 5.37 -5.24 10.80
C LEU A 29 5.78 -4.42 12.03
N ARG A 30 6.02 -3.10 11.86
CA ARG A 30 6.39 -2.21 12.99
C ARG A 30 5.30 -2.11 14.04
N VAL A 31 4.04 -2.08 13.63
CA VAL A 31 2.89 -2.02 14.55
C VAL A 31 2.35 -3.40 14.93
N ARG A 32 3.08 -4.48 14.60
CA ARG A 32 2.72 -5.87 14.90
C ARG A 32 1.36 -6.32 14.32
N ALA A 33 0.92 -5.69 13.25
CA ALA A 33 -0.31 -6.06 12.54
C ALA A 33 -0.07 -7.29 11.62
N TYR A 34 0.38 -8.38 12.20
CA TYR A 34 0.79 -9.58 11.46
C TYR A 34 -0.34 -10.17 10.61
N ARG A 35 -1.58 -10.17 11.11
CA ARG A 35 -2.73 -10.67 10.36
C ARG A 35 -2.91 -9.91 9.04
N ASP A 36 -2.88 -8.58 9.08
CA ASP A 36 -3.02 -7.74 7.90
C ASP A 36 -1.82 -7.90 6.96
N PHE A 37 -0.63 -8.09 7.51
CA PHE A 37 0.57 -8.38 6.72
C PHE A 37 0.45 -9.72 5.97
N PHE A 38 0.07 -10.81 6.66
CA PHE A 38 -0.08 -12.13 6.04
C PHE A 38 -1.21 -12.15 5.00
N LEU A 39 -2.34 -11.48 5.26
CA LEU A 39 -3.41 -11.36 4.27
C LEU A 39 -2.92 -10.72 2.95
N ARG A 40 -2.02 -9.75 3.02
CA ARG A 40 -1.44 -9.11 1.82
C ARG A 40 -0.41 -9.99 1.09
N LEU A 41 0.08 -11.06 1.73
CA LEU A 41 0.96 -12.05 1.09
C LEU A 41 0.17 -13.11 0.29
N ILE A 42 -1.13 -13.30 0.57
CA ILE A 42 -1.94 -14.35 -0.07
C ILE A 42 -1.92 -14.25 -1.62
N PRO A 43 -2.20 -13.10 -2.27
CA PRO A 43 -2.21 -13.02 -3.72
C PRO A 43 -0.85 -13.37 -4.37
N PRO A 44 0.29 -12.83 -3.94
CA PRO A 44 1.58 -13.20 -4.54
C PRO A 44 2.01 -14.64 -4.21
N LEU A 45 1.66 -15.16 -3.03
CA LEU A 45 1.90 -16.57 -2.70
C LEU A 45 1.11 -17.49 -3.65
N SER A 46 -0.18 -17.18 -3.92
CA SER A 46 -0.98 -17.94 -4.88
C SER A 46 -0.36 -17.90 -6.27
N THR A 47 0.13 -16.75 -6.72
CA THR A 47 0.84 -16.63 -8.00
C THR A 47 2.09 -17.52 -8.04
N GLY A 48 2.87 -17.55 -6.94
CA GLY A 48 4.03 -18.43 -6.82
C GLY A 48 3.67 -19.91 -6.92
N VAL A 49 2.57 -20.32 -6.29
CA VAL A 49 2.06 -21.70 -6.37
C VAL A 49 1.67 -22.06 -7.81
N PHE A 50 1.01 -21.14 -8.55
CA PHE A 50 0.70 -21.36 -9.96
C PHE A 50 1.96 -21.47 -10.82
N VAL A 51 2.94 -20.60 -10.62
CA VAL A 51 4.21 -20.70 -11.37
C VAL A 51 4.91 -22.03 -11.11
N ALA A 52 4.96 -22.47 -9.84
CA ALA A 52 5.55 -23.76 -9.47
C ALA A 52 4.76 -24.96 -10.01
N GLY A 53 3.44 -24.87 -10.13
CA GLY A 53 2.56 -25.92 -10.65
C GLY A 53 2.58 -26.06 -12.18
N LEU A 54 3.03 -25.05 -12.90
CA LEU A 54 3.01 -25.03 -14.37
C LEU A 54 3.72 -26.25 -15.00
N PRO A 55 4.93 -26.64 -14.61
CA PRO A 55 5.60 -27.81 -15.20
C PRO A 55 4.82 -29.11 -14.99
N PHE A 56 4.15 -29.25 -13.85
CA PHE A 56 3.33 -30.41 -13.54
C PHE A 56 2.09 -30.48 -14.46
N VAL A 57 1.38 -29.37 -14.62
CA VAL A 57 0.21 -29.27 -15.50
C VAL A 57 0.59 -29.50 -16.98
N MET A 58 1.73 -28.94 -17.39
CA MET A 58 2.25 -29.12 -18.74
C MET A 58 2.66 -30.57 -19.05
N ASN A 59 3.08 -31.32 -18.04
CA ASN A 59 3.41 -32.75 -18.20
C ASN A 59 2.15 -33.64 -18.44
N LEU A 60 0.95 -33.15 -18.11
CA LEU A 60 -0.32 -33.79 -18.35
C LEU A 60 -0.88 -33.44 -19.76
N ALA A 61 -0.33 -32.41 -20.41
CA ALA A 61 -0.79 -31.94 -21.72
C ALA A 61 -0.19 -32.79 -22.84
N THR A 62 -1.00 -33.07 -23.88
CA THR A 62 -0.56 -33.67 -25.15
C THR A 62 -0.12 -32.60 -26.13
N ILE A 63 0.66 -32.98 -27.15
CA ILE A 63 1.13 -32.03 -28.17
C ILE A 63 -0.04 -31.28 -28.83
N GLU A 64 -1.18 -31.94 -29.04
CA GLU A 64 -2.37 -31.37 -29.70
C GLU A 64 -3.11 -30.34 -28.81
N ASN A 65 -3.07 -30.51 -27.47
CA ASN A 65 -3.83 -29.64 -26.56
C ASN A 65 -2.94 -28.68 -25.74
N TYR A 66 -1.61 -28.74 -25.92
CA TYR A 66 -0.64 -27.98 -25.14
C TYR A 66 -0.98 -26.48 -25.03
N GLY A 67 -1.26 -25.82 -26.14
CA GLY A 67 -1.60 -24.39 -26.17
C GLY A 67 -2.89 -24.06 -25.44
N ARG A 68 -3.92 -24.91 -25.56
CA ARG A 68 -5.20 -24.72 -24.86
C ARG A 68 -5.03 -24.88 -23.34
N VAL A 69 -4.33 -25.93 -22.91
CA VAL A 69 -4.07 -26.20 -21.49
C VAL A 69 -3.28 -25.03 -20.88
N LEU A 70 -2.24 -24.55 -21.56
CA LEU A 70 -1.44 -23.41 -21.12
C LEU A 70 -2.29 -22.15 -20.98
N LEU A 71 -3.11 -21.83 -21.98
CA LEU A 71 -3.96 -20.64 -21.99
C LEU A 71 -4.99 -20.68 -20.85
N VAL A 72 -5.67 -21.82 -20.66
CA VAL A 72 -6.64 -22.01 -19.57
C VAL A 72 -5.97 -21.91 -18.20
N TYR A 73 -4.78 -22.50 -18.04
CA TYR A 73 -4.03 -22.45 -16.79
C TYR A 73 -3.60 -21.03 -16.43
N ILE A 74 -2.98 -20.30 -17.35
CA ILE A 74 -2.54 -18.91 -17.13
C ILE A 74 -3.76 -18.01 -16.92
N GLY A 75 -4.80 -18.15 -17.74
CA GLY A 75 -6.03 -17.36 -17.60
C GLY A 75 -6.72 -17.60 -16.27
N GLY A 76 -6.87 -18.87 -15.87
CA GLY A 76 -7.44 -19.23 -14.57
C GLY A 76 -6.62 -18.71 -13.38
N ALA A 77 -5.29 -18.82 -13.44
CA ALA A 77 -4.39 -18.29 -12.44
C ALA A 77 -4.49 -16.77 -12.32
N ALA A 78 -4.55 -16.05 -13.44
CA ALA A 78 -4.70 -14.60 -13.46
C ALA A 78 -6.04 -14.15 -12.86
N VAL A 79 -7.14 -14.80 -13.26
CA VAL A 79 -8.48 -14.52 -12.70
C VAL A 79 -8.53 -14.78 -11.20
N LEU A 80 -8.02 -15.93 -10.74
CA LEU A 80 -8.03 -16.27 -9.31
C LEU A 80 -7.18 -15.29 -8.48
N THR A 81 -5.98 -14.95 -8.97
CA THR A 81 -5.12 -13.95 -8.32
C THR A 81 -5.80 -12.57 -8.25
N ALA A 82 -6.47 -12.15 -9.33
CA ALA A 82 -7.22 -10.91 -9.36
C ALA A 82 -8.39 -10.90 -8.37
N LEU A 83 -9.13 -12.00 -8.26
CA LEU A 83 -10.22 -12.16 -7.28
C LEU A 83 -9.69 -12.12 -5.84
N MET A 84 -8.61 -12.86 -5.55
CA MET A 84 -7.96 -12.85 -4.24
C MET A 84 -7.45 -11.45 -3.85
N THR A 85 -6.80 -10.75 -4.79
CA THR A 85 -6.34 -9.37 -4.56
C THR A 85 -7.51 -8.43 -4.26
N ARG A 86 -8.67 -8.65 -4.91
CA ARG A 86 -9.88 -7.86 -4.62
C ARG A 86 -10.49 -8.17 -3.27
N ALA A 87 -10.42 -9.40 -2.82
CA ALA A 87 -11.03 -9.86 -1.56
C ALA A 87 -10.23 -9.44 -0.31
N VAL A 88 -8.92 -9.23 -0.43
CA VAL A 88 -8.04 -8.99 0.72
C VAL A 88 -8.30 -7.66 1.43
N THR A 89 -8.58 -6.57 0.70
CA THR A 89 -8.79 -5.22 1.27
C THR A 89 -9.90 -4.45 0.54
N PRO A 90 -11.17 -4.95 0.57
CA PRO A 90 -12.24 -4.33 -0.20
C PRO A 90 -12.56 -2.90 0.29
N ASP A 91 -12.57 -2.67 1.60
CA ASP A 91 -12.91 -1.37 2.19
C ASP A 91 -11.82 -0.33 1.89
N GLU A 92 -10.55 -0.67 2.08
CA GLU A 92 -9.41 0.18 1.73
C GLU A 92 -9.43 0.58 0.23
N ARG A 93 -9.82 -0.36 -0.64
CA ARG A 93 -9.96 -0.08 -2.07
C ARG A 93 -11.10 0.88 -2.39
N ARG A 94 -12.25 0.73 -1.70
CA ARG A 94 -13.38 1.66 -1.84
C ARG A 94 -12.96 3.06 -1.40
N ALA A 95 -12.36 3.20 -0.22
CA ALA A 95 -11.88 4.47 0.31
C ALA A 95 -10.83 5.13 -0.60
N SER A 96 -9.81 4.37 -1.02
CA SER A 96 -8.79 4.89 -1.94
C SER A 96 -9.33 5.24 -3.33
N THR A 97 -10.38 4.56 -3.79
CA THR A 97 -11.03 4.89 -5.06
C THR A 97 -11.85 6.16 -4.94
N ALA A 98 -12.58 6.37 -3.84
CA ALA A 98 -13.28 7.61 -3.55
C ALA A 98 -12.30 8.80 -3.53
N PHE A 99 -11.16 8.65 -2.83
CA PHE A 99 -10.10 9.66 -2.81
C PHE A 99 -9.58 10.02 -4.22
N ARG A 100 -9.26 9.00 -5.03
CA ARG A 100 -8.79 9.24 -6.42
C ARG A 100 -9.84 9.88 -7.34
N ARG A 101 -11.12 9.78 -7.00
CA ARG A 101 -12.23 10.43 -7.71
C ARG A 101 -12.54 11.83 -7.17
N ALA A 102 -11.70 12.33 -6.26
CA ALA A 102 -11.93 13.59 -5.54
C ALA A 102 -13.23 13.63 -4.72
N GLU A 103 -13.80 12.45 -4.39
CA GLU A 103 -14.91 12.29 -3.45
C GLU A 103 -14.35 12.30 -2.02
N TYR A 104 -13.74 13.43 -1.59
CA TYR A 104 -12.90 13.47 -0.39
C TYR A 104 -13.67 13.26 0.92
N GLU A 105 -14.85 13.84 1.05
CA GLU A 105 -15.74 13.63 2.20
C GLU A 105 -16.08 12.13 2.35
N ARG A 106 -16.52 11.51 1.26
CA ARG A 106 -16.81 10.08 1.23
C ARG A 106 -15.60 9.22 1.52
N ALA A 107 -14.40 9.63 1.06
CA ALA A 107 -13.17 8.95 1.38
C ALA A 107 -12.86 9.04 2.88
N ALA A 108 -13.06 10.21 3.49
CA ALA A 108 -12.89 10.42 4.93
C ALA A 108 -13.82 9.52 5.74
N ASP A 109 -15.12 9.47 5.42
CA ASP A 109 -16.11 8.61 6.09
C ASP A 109 -15.69 7.12 6.02
N LEU A 110 -15.28 6.67 4.83
CA LEU A 110 -14.85 5.29 4.63
C LEU A 110 -13.56 4.97 5.41
N TYR A 111 -12.60 5.90 5.47
CA TYR A 111 -11.37 5.69 6.26
C TYR A 111 -11.65 5.75 7.75
N ASP A 112 -12.56 6.58 8.23
CA ASP A 112 -12.96 6.62 9.64
C ASP A 112 -13.61 5.30 10.06
N GLU A 113 -14.52 4.76 9.23
CA GLU A 113 -15.10 3.42 9.45
C GLU A 113 -14.02 2.32 9.46
N ILE A 114 -12.99 2.40 8.61
CA ILE A 114 -11.87 1.47 8.64
C ILE A 114 -11.05 1.65 9.91
N CYS A 115 -10.75 2.88 10.32
CA CYS A 115 -9.99 3.18 11.54
C CYS A 115 -10.68 2.68 12.81
N SER A 116 -12.01 2.75 12.89
CA SER A 116 -12.79 2.25 14.02
C SER A 116 -12.69 0.72 14.18
N ARG A 117 -12.62 -0.02 13.07
CA ARG A 117 -12.48 -1.48 13.06
C ARG A 117 -11.04 -1.97 13.12
N ARG A 118 -10.12 -1.23 12.51
CA ARG A 118 -8.68 -1.56 12.38
C ARG A 118 -7.83 -0.31 12.52
N PRO A 119 -7.42 0.05 13.75
CA PRO A 119 -6.68 1.27 14.02
C PRO A 119 -5.21 1.16 13.58
N LEU A 120 -4.96 1.20 12.25
CA LEU A 120 -3.62 1.15 11.67
C LEU A 120 -3.14 2.55 11.28
N PRO A 121 -1.84 2.87 11.47
CA PRO A 121 -1.29 4.19 11.19
C PRO A 121 -1.51 4.64 9.75
N ARG A 122 -1.44 3.72 8.78
CA ARG A 122 -1.69 4.01 7.37
C ARG A 122 -3.12 4.49 7.09
N TYR A 123 -4.11 3.97 7.82
CA TYR A 123 -5.51 4.37 7.65
C TYR A 123 -5.78 5.72 8.28
N TYR A 124 -5.22 6.00 9.47
CA TYR A 124 -5.28 7.34 10.05
C TYR A 124 -4.58 8.39 9.20
N SER A 125 -3.44 8.04 8.58
CA SER A 125 -2.76 8.94 7.65
C SER A 125 -3.60 9.21 6.39
N ALA A 126 -4.29 8.19 5.85
CA ALA A 126 -5.18 8.34 4.70
C ALA A 126 -6.46 9.11 5.06
N LEU A 127 -6.99 8.92 6.27
CA LEU A 127 -8.09 9.72 6.83
C LEU A 127 -7.68 11.19 6.89
N GLY A 128 -6.51 11.49 7.44
CA GLY A 128 -5.98 12.85 7.50
C GLY A 128 -5.86 13.51 6.14
N ALA A 129 -5.33 12.79 5.14
CA ALA A 129 -5.25 13.30 3.77
C ALA A 129 -6.65 13.57 3.16
N SER A 130 -7.63 12.71 3.47
CA SER A 130 -9.01 12.87 2.98
C SER A 130 -9.70 14.08 3.63
N LEU A 131 -9.51 14.25 4.94
CA LEU A 131 -10.06 15.38 5.71
C LEU A 131 -9.45 16.72 5.27
N GLU A 132 -8.14 16.75 5.04
CA GLU A 132 -7.47 17.96 4.54
C GLU A 132 -8.00 18.33 3.15
N ALA A 133 -8.07 17.37 2.24
CA ALA A 133 -8.57 17.59 0.89
C ALA A 133 -10.08 17.97 0.83
N SER A 134 -10.87 17.59 1.85
CA SER A 134 -12.27 18.02 2.01
C SER A 134 -12.43 19.38 2.72
N GLY A 135 -11.31 20.08 3.02
CA GLY A 135 -11.35 21.40 3.65
C GLY A 135 -11.47 21.39 5.17
N ASN A 136 -11.13 20.26 5.83
CA ASN A 136 -11.16 20.14 7.28
C ASN A 136 -9.74 19.86 7.87
N PRO A 137 -8.81 20.84 7.78
CA PRO A 137 -7.43 20.64 8.19
C PRO A 137 -7.26 20.41 9.70
N SER A 138 -8.15 20.90 10.55
CA SER A 138 -8.08 20.67 12.00
C SER A 138 -8.32 19.20 12.33
N ALA A 139 -9.34 18.57 11.77
CA ALA A 139 -9.58 17.14 11.94
C ALA A 139 -8.48 16.28 11.28
N ALA A 140 -7.90 16.77 10.17
CA ALA A 140 -6.75 16.13 9.53
C ALA A 140 -5.52 16.07 10.44
N LEU A 141 -5.26 17.13 11.24
CA LEU A 141 -4.20 17.12 12.25
C LEU A 141 -4.43 16.02 13.28
N GLU A 142 -5.63 15.91 13.84
CA GLU A 142 -5.93 14.88 14.85
C GLU A 142 -5.72 13.47 14.28
N ALA A 143 -6.18 13.21 13.05
CA ALA A 143 -6.01 11.92 12.41
C ALA A 143 -4.52 11.61 12.14
N THR A 144 -3.76 12.56 11.61
CA THR A 144 -2.33 12.38 11.32
C THR A 144 -1.49 12.28 12.59
N ASP A 145 -1.84 12.97 13.67
CA ASP A 145 -1.21 12.81 14.98
C ASP A 145 -1.40 11.39 15.52
N ARG A 146 -2.60 10.81 15.37
CA ARG A 146 -2.84 9.40 15.73
C ARG A 146 -1.98 8.46 14.90
N ALA A 147 -1.84 8.73 13.59
CA ALA A 147 -0.99 7.93 12.71
C ALA A 147 0.47 7.96 13.16
N ILE A 148 1.02 9.14 13.47
CA ILE A 148 2.40 9.33 13.93
C ILE A 148 2.61 8.69 15.32
N LYS A 149 1.64 8.82 16.23
CA LYS A 149 1.70 8.18 17.54
C LYS A 149 1.77 6.65 17.46
N LEU A 150 1.05 6.06 16.50
CA LEU A 150 1.05 4.61 16.26
C LEU A 150 2.34 4.15 15.54
N ASP A 151 2.85 4.92 14.59
CA ASP A 151 4.10 4.63 13.88
C ASP A 151 4.90 5.91 13.62
N PRO A 152 5.85 6.27 14.52
CA PRO A 152 6.71 7.45 14.35
C PRO A 152 7.68 7.38 13.15
N LYS A 153 7.71 6.27 12.42
CA LYS A 153 8.53 6.08 11.21
C LYS A 153 7.69 6.09 9.92
N LEU A 154 6.40 6.42 9.99
CA LEU A 154 5.54 6.51 8.83
C LEU A 154 5.67 7.90 8.18
N GLY A 155 6.57 8.04 7.20
CA GLY A 155 6.88 9.33 6.56
C GLY A 155 5.67 10.00 5.92
N ILE A 156 4.77 9.23 5.31
CA ILE A 156 3.55 9.78 4.70
C ILE A 156 2.63 10.46 5.73
N ALA A 157 2.64 10.06 6.99
CA ALA A 157 1.85 10.72 8.03
C ALA A 157 2.39 12.12 8.36
N TYR A 158 3.71 12.30 8.39
CA TYR A 158 4.32 13.63 8.52
C TYR A 158 4.03 14.52 7.32
N TYR A 159 4.12 13.97 6.10
CA TYR A 159 3.77 14.70 4.88
C TYR A 159 2.31 15.21 4.91
N ASN A 160 1.37 14.34 5.25
CA ASN A 160 -0.05 14.70 5.32
C ASN A 160 -0.33 15.69 6.46
N ARG A 161 0.38 15.56 7.60
CA ARG A 161 0.27 16.54 8.69
C ARG A 161 0.84 17.90 8.28
N ALA A 162 1.93 17.93 7.55
CA ALA A 162 2.49 19.16 7.02
C ALA A 162 1.54 19.88 6.06
N SER A 163 0.81 19.13 5.21
CA SER A 163 -0.24 19.70 4.34
C SER A 163 -1.33 20.38 5.20
N ALA A 164 -1.86 19.69 6.19
CA ALA A 164 -2.88 20.25 7.09
C ALA A 164 -2.37 21.47 7.88
N LEU A 165 -1.13 21.44 8.36
CA LEU A 165 -0.49 22.58 9.05
C LEU A 165 -0.31 23.79 8.11
N ALA A 166 0.07 23.54 6.85
CA ALA A 166 0.20 24.59 5.84
C ALA A 166 -1.15 25.25 5.56
N SER A 167 -2.22 24.47 5.43
CA SER A 167 -3.60 24.97 5.24
C SER A 167 -4.10 25.80 6.44
N LEU A 168 -3.58 25.55 7.65
CA LEU A 168 -3.85 26.33 8.84
C LEU A 168 -2.91 27.55 9.01
N GLY A 169 -1.97 27.77 8.09
CA GLY A 169 -0.98 28.84 8.16
C GLY A 169 0.21 28.57 9.10
N GLU A 170 0.31 27.36 9.69
CA GLU A 170 1.36 26.97 10.61
C GLU A 170 2.64 26.53 9.88
N LYS A 171 3.16 27.41 9.00
CA LYS A 171 4.27 27.12 8.06
C LYS A 171 5.53 26.58 8.74
N ALA A 172 5.89 27.09 9.92
CA ALA A 172 7.09 26.63 10.64
C ALA A 172 6.99 25.16 11.07
N ARG A 173 5.82 24.73 11.56
CA ARG A 173 5.55 23.35 11.95
C ARG A 173 5.48 22.43 10.71
N ALA A 174 4.81 22.90 9.64
CA ALA A 174 4.74 22.18 8.37
C ALA A 174 6.15 21.89 7.82
N ARG A 175 7.04 22.90 7.83
CA ARG A 175 8.44 22.73 7.44
C ARG A 175 9.16 21.66 8.28
N GLY A 176 8.99 21.68 9.60
CA GLY A 176 9.56 20.67 10.49
C GLY A 176 9.10 19.24 10.16
N ASP A 177 7.82 19.06 9.85
CA ASP A 177 7.28 17.78 9.45
C ASP A 177 7.81 17.31 8.09
N LEU A 178 7.89 18.18 7.10
CA LEU A 178 8.48 17.85 5.79
C LEU A 178 9.96 17.44 5.92
N GLN A 179 10.73 18.11 6.77
CA GLN A 179 12.11 17.70 7.08
C GLN A 179 12.16 16.33 7.77
N ARG A 180 11.18 16.02 8.62
CA ARG A 180 11.08 14.72 9.27
C ARG A 180 10.89 13.58 8.28
N VAL A 181 10.17 13.79 7.16
CA VAL A 181 10.02 12.81 6.08
C VAL A 181 11.37 12.27 5.61
N PHE A 182 12.37 13.14 5.41
CA PHE A 182 13.70 12.74 4.95
C PHE A 182 14.46 11.86 5.95
N GLN A 183 14.16 12.01 7.22
CA GLN A 183 14.81 11.25 8.29
C GLN A 183 14.20 9.85 8.48
N VAL A 184 12.87 9.71 8.27
CA VAL A 184 12.14 8.49 8.63
C VAL A 184 11.78 7.62 7.44
N ASP A 185 11.73 8.16 6.22
CA ASP A 185 11.31 7.43 5.03
C ASP A 185 12.37 7.48 3.93
N SER A 186 12.59 6.32 3.29
CA SER A 186 13.53 6.18 2.17
C SER A 186 12.83 6.18 0.79
N ASN A 187 11.50 6.35 0.75
CA ASN A 187 10.74 6.38 -0.50
C ASN A 187 11.09 7.64 -1.30
N ARG A 188 11.69 7.43 -2.47
CA ARG A 188 12.15 8.54 -3.33
C ARG A 188 11.01 9.46 -3.76
N ASN A 189 9.84 8.91 -4.09
CA ASN A 189 8.70 9.72 -4.54
C ASN A 189 8.15 10.58 -3.40
N LEU A 190 8.04 10.04 -2.19
CA LEU A 190 7.60 10.79 -1.02
C LEU A 190 8.61 11.90 -0.65
N ARG A 191 9.90 11.60 -0.69
CA ARG A 191 10.96 12.59 -0.42
C ARG A 191 10.97 13.70 -1.46
N ARG A 192 10.73 13.38 -2.74
CA ARG A 192 10.59 14.37 -3.79
C ARG A 192 9.38 15.27 -3.55
N ALA A 193 8.21 14.70 -3.26
CA ALA A 193 7.02 15.47 -2.92
C ALA A 193 7.24 16.37 -1.69
N ALA A 194 7.96 15.88 -0.67
CA ALA A 194 8.32 16.68 0.50
C ALA A 194 9.29 17.84 0.16
N ALA A 195 10.22 17.65 -0.78
CA ALA A 195 11.12 18.70 -1.24
C ALA A 195 10.35 19.80 -2.01
N GLU A 196 9.48 19.39 -2.94
CA GLU A 196 8.61 20.30 -3.70
C GLU A 196 7.68 21.11 -2.76
N ALA A 197 7.14 20.47 -1.72
CA ALA A 197 6.32 21.14 -0.72
C ALA A 197 7.13 22.12 0.16
N LEU A 198 8.39 21.82 0.49
CA LEU A 198 9.27 22.75 1.22
C LEU A 198 9.55 24.01 0.41
N GLU A 199 9.87 23.85 -0.88
CA GLU A 199 10.12 24.95 -1.81
C GLU A 199 8.89 25.86 -1.91
N SER A 200 7.69 25.28 -2.08
CA SER A 200 6.45 26.05 -2.16
C SER A 200 6.11 26.81 -0.85
N LEU A 201 6.51 26.30 0.31
CA LEU A 201 6.36 27.04 1.59
C LEU A 201 7.32 28.21 1.74
N GLU A 202 8.48 28.17 1.06
CA GLU A 202 9.48 29.23 1.05
C GLU A 202 9.05 30.37 0.11
N ASP A 203 8.55 30.03 -1.09
CA ASP A 203 8.09 31.00 -2.07
C ASP A 203 6.82 31.78 -1.61
N ALA A 204 6.05 31.18 -0.71
CA ALA A 204 4.84 31.79 -0.15
C ALA A 204 5.11 32.61 1.14
N ALA A 205 6.35 32.77 1.57
CA ALA A 205 6.74 33.47 2.79
C ALA A 205 7.16 34.90 2.49
#